data_d047f7bcdf41920ad5e00d87160c5fdd
#
_entry.id   d047f7bcdf41920ad5e00d87160c5fdd
#
_cell.length_a   1.000
_cell.length_b   1.000
_cell.length_c   1.000
_cell.angle_alpha   90.00
_cell.angle_beta   90.00
_cell.angle_gamma   90.00
#
_symmetry.space_group_name_H-M   'P 1'
#
loop_
_entity.id
_entity.type
_entity.pdbx_description
1 polymer ?
#
loop_
_entity_poly.entity_id
_entity_poly.type
_entity_poly.pdbx_seq_one_letter_code
_entity_poly.pdbx_strand_id
1 'polypeptide(L)'
;MPDISQSVGRAGINADDDVTIVQRLLNAAPIAKGGPNPILDIDGWCGQKTISAIARFQTVQLKGFSDGLVERGRKTIALLNSVATSPGARPVPDPDDDPATQARQDAPQASTWGMAGLAAINGLIGHFELTGHITDFDDVVETALSGHFHIDRNTPAGNLRSLLGIIRQNYHAALMEISGGLHYRSVSRHEMSNDFARAKTHEAPGYTPFNPPKRICWSPLFHELRGSKPGYDWAGPGFGKLCRAAMVLHEPIHFVDPQANFDTYEWGPEYTGLNADRAVHNASSYPSFGAHVYEHSALPLGPRYGAGRRDE
;
A
#
# COMPACT_ATOMS: atom_id res chain seq x y z
N MET A 1 -27.02 6.14 -9.92
CA MET A 1 -26.81 4.68 -9.89
C MET A 1 -25.55 4.39 -10.69
N PRO A 2 -24.66 3.54 -10.21
CA PRO A 2 -23.47 3.21 -10.98
C PRO A 2 -23.85 2.56 -12.31
N ASP A 3 -23.22 2.97 -13.40
CA ASP A 3 -23.34 2.37 -14.73
C ASP A 3 -21.97 1.91 -15.21
N ILE A 4 -21.95 0.91 -16.06
CA ILE A 4 -20.73 0.37 -16.67
C ILE A 4 -20.51 1.01 -18.03
N SER A 5 -19.24 1.22 -18.39
CA SER A 5 -18.87 1.78 -19.70
C SER A 5 -18.83 0.70 -20.78
N GLN A 6 -18.43 -0.53 -20.42
CA GLN A 6 -18.27 -1.68 -21.28
C GLN A 6 -18.98 -2.92 -20.71
N SER A 7 -19.01 -4.01 -21.48
CA SER A 7 -19.63 -5.27 -21.04
C SER A 7 -18.75 -6.05 -20.07
N VAL A 8 -19.40 -6.70 -19.09
CA VAL A 8 -18.73 -7.53 -18.05
C VAL A 8 -19.31 -8.94 -18.05
N GLY A 9 -18.47 -9.93 -18.03
CA GLY A 9 -18.86 -11.34 -17.97
C GLY A 9 -18.35 -12.16 -19.13
N ARG A 10 -19.07 -13.23 -19.47
CA ARG A 10 -18.70 -14.17 -20.53
C ARG A 10 -18.59 -13.46 -21.89
N ALA A 11 -17.39 -13.51 -22.47
CA ALA A 11 -17.06 -12.83 -23.72
C ALA A 11 -17.26 -11.30 -23.68
N GLY A 12 -17.35 -10.70 -22.49
CA GLY A 12 -17.35 -9.26 -22.31
C GLY A 12 -15.98 -8.62 -22.48
N ILE A 13 -15.94 -7.30 -22.58
CA ILE A 13 -14.68 -6.53 -22.64
C ILE A 13 -13.95 -6.58 -21.30
N ASN A 14 -14.69 -6.65 -20.17
CA ASN A 14 -14.20 -6.84 -18.84
C ASN A 14 -13.15 -5.78 -18.39
N ALA A 15 -13.42 -4.51 -18.67
CA ALA A 15 -12.61 -3.43 -18.13
C ALA A 15 -12.64 -3.46 -16.58
N ASP A 16 -11.50 -3.31 -15.93
CA ASP A 16 -11.32 -3.51 -14.47
C ASP A 16 -12.32 -2.70 -13.63
N ASP A 17 -12.52 -1.41 -13.97
CA ASP A 17 -13.48 -0.54 -13.28
C ASP A 17 -14.92 -1.05 -13.42
N ASP A 18 -15.31 -1.50 -14.61
CA ASP A 18 -16.66 -2.03 -14.87
C ASP A 18 -16.88 -3.36 -14.15
N VAL A 19 -15.86 -4.22 -14.10
CA VAL A 19 -15.88 -5.48 -13.34
C VAL A 19 -16.06 -5.20 -11.85
N THR A 20 -15.31 -4.24 -11.31
CA THR A 20 -15.42 -3.79 -9.92
C THR A 20 -16.86 -3.35 -9.59
N ILE A 21 -17.48 -2.53 -10.45
CA ILE A 21 -18.88 -2.09 -10.30
C ILE A 21 -19.81 -3.31 -10.25
N VAL A 22 -19.68 -4.25 -11.19
CA VAL A 22 -20.54 -5.43 -11.25
C VAL A 22 -20.35 -6.35 -10.05
N GLN A 23 -19.10 -6.59 -9.60
CA GLN A 23 -18.81 -7.37 -8.39
C GLN A 23 -19.46 -6.75 -7.14
N ARG A 24 -19.39 -5.43 -6.98
CA ARG A 24 -20.06 -4.69 -5.89
C ARG A 24 -21.57 -4.88 -5.93
N LEU A 25 -22.18 -4.68 -7.07
CA LEU A 25 -23.63 -4.82 -7.23
C LEU A 25 -24.09 -6.27 -6.97
N LEU A 26 -23.35 -7.26 -7.42
CA LEU A 26 -23.60 -8.67 -7.13
C LEU A 26 -23.49 -8.97 -5.63
N ASN A 27 -22.45 -8.45 -4.97
CA ASN A 27 -22.26 -8.62 -3.54
C ASN A 27 -23.37 -7.95 -2.71
N ALA A 28 -23.91 -6.80 -3.18
CA ALA A 28 -25.04 -6.14 -2.56
C ALA A 28 -26.33 -6.96 -2.66
N ALA A 29 -26.47 -7.78 -3.70
CA ALA A 29 -27.67 -8.56 -3.89
C ALA A 29 -27.83 -9.64 -2.78
N PRO A 30 -29.01 -9.73 -2.12
CA PRO A 30 -29.30 -10.82 -1.20
C PRO A 30 -29.14 -12.20 -1.87
N ILE A 31 -28.74 -13.21 -1.13
CA ILE A 31 -28.58 -14.59 -1.64
C ILE A 31 -29.86 -15.09 -2.27
N ALA A 32 -31.03 -14.81 -1.64
CA ALA A 32 -32.34 -15.18 -2.13
C ALA A 32 -32.71 -14.47 -3.45
N LYS A 33 -32.06 -13.35 -3.76
CA LYS A 33 -32.21 -12.61 -5.02
C LYS A 33 -31.11 -12.89 -6.05
N GLY A 34 -30.33 -13.97 -5.85
CA GLY A 34 -29.28 -14.40 -6.77
C GLY A 34 -27.90 -13.86 -6.45
N GLY A 35 -27.71 -13.17 -5.33
CA GLY A 35 -26.39 -12.76 -4.88
C GLY A 35 -25.45 -13.94 -4.61
N PRO A 36 -24.15 -13.76 -4.75
CA PRO A 36 -23.15 -14.82 -4.57
C PRO A 36 -23.03 -15.26 -3.10
N ASN A 37 -22.68 -16.53 -2.89
CA ASN A 37 -22.31 -17.09 -1.59
C ASN A 37 -21.22 -18.15 -1.79
N PRO A 38 -19.99 -17.92 -1.28
CA PRO A 38 -19.55 -16.71 -0.57
C PRO A 38 -19.59 -15.45 -1.46
N ILE A 39 -19.44 -14.28 -0.84
CA ILE A 39 -19.32 -13.01 -1.58
C ILE A 39 -18.10 -13.05 -2.50
N LEU A 40 -18.13 -12.29 -3.60
CA LEU A 40 -17.00 -12.15 -4.51
C LEU A 40 -15.94 -11.22 -3.91
N ASP A 41 -14.70 -11.52 -4.22
CA ASP A 41 -13.64 -10.54 -4.13
C ASP A 41 -13.93 -9.38 -5.10
N ILE A 42 -13.74 -8.14 -4.67
CA ILE A 42 -13.92 -6.94 -5.51
C ILE A 42 -12.53 -6.57 -6.02
N ASP A 43 -12.06 -7.27 -7.05
CA ASP A 43 -10.69 -7.24 -7.55
C ASP A 43 -10.54 -6.74 -8.98
N GLY A 44 -11.67 -6.36 -9.62
CA GLY A 44 -11.68 -5.92 -11.02
C GLY A 44 -11.41 -7.05 -12.03
N TRP A 45 -11.28 -8.32 -11.56
CA TRP A 45 -11.02 -9.47 -12.42
C TRP A 45 -12.29 -10.26 -12.72
N CYS A 46 -12.66 -10.36 -14.01
CA CYS A 46 -13.80 -11.15 -14.44
C CYS A 46 -13.42 -12.63 -14.62
N GLY A 47 -13.13 -13.31 -13.51
CA GLY A 47 -12.87 -14.74 -13.49
C GLY A 47 -14.14 -15.59 -13.49
N GLN A 48 -13.96 -16.93 -13.44
CA GLN A 48 -15.07 -17.89 -13.44
C GLN A 48 -16.06 -17.67 -12.29
N LYS A 49 -15.59 -17.22 -11.10
CA LYS A 49 -16.47 -16.89 -9.96
C LYS A 49 -17.40 -15.73 -10.29
N THR A 50 -16.88 -14.65 -10.88
CA THR A 50 -17.69 -13.49 -11.29
C THR A 50 -18.69 -13.87 -12.37
N ILE A 51 -18.28 -14.60 -13.41
CA ILE A 51 -19.17 -15.10 -14.47
C ILE A 51 -20.28 -15.99 -13.89
N SER A 52 -19.94 -16.89 -12.97
CA SER A 52 -20.93 -17.77 -12.33
C SER A 52 -21.92 -16.99 -11.45
N ALA A 53 -21.45 -15.93 -10.77
CA ALA A 53 -22.30 -15.06 -9.98
C ALA A 53 -23.27 -14.25 -10.86
N ILE A 54 -22.80 -13.71 -11.98
CA ILE A 54 -23.66 -13.05 -12.99
C ILE A 54 -24.74 -14.03 -13.46
N ALA A 55 -24.32 -15.22 -13.88
CA ALA A 55 -25.22 -16.25 -14.39
C ALA A 55 -26.29 -16.63 -13.35
N ARG A 56 -25.89 -16.85 -12.08
CA ARG A 56 -26.81 -17.12 -10.98
C ARG A 56 -27.80 -15.98 -10.76
N PHE A 57 -27.32 -14.74 -10.73
CA PHE A 57 -28.17 -13.57 -10.56
C PHE A 57 -29.22 -13.49 -11.67
N GLN A 58 -28.78 -13.65 -12.92
CA GLN A 58 -29.67 -13.67 -14.09
C GLN A 58 -30.71 -14.77 -13.99
N THR A 59 -30.31 -16.00 -13.65
CA THR A 59 -31.24 -17.14 -13.51
C THR A 59 -32.35 -16.81 -12.52
N VAL A 60 -32.01 -16.20 -11.38
CA VAL A 60 -33.01 -15.84 -10.36
C VAL A 60 -33.90 -14.66 -10.81
N GLN A 61 -33.29 -13.60 -11.36
CA GLN A 61 -34.00 -12.35 -11.67
C GLN A 61 -34.72 -12.38 -13.02
N LEU A 62 -34.24 -13.18 -13.99
CA LEU A 62 -34.76 -13.29 -15.33
C LEU A 62 -35.49 -14.62 -15.57
N LYS A 63 -35.89 -15.32 -14.49
CA LYS A 63 -36.73 -16.52 -14.54
C LYS A 63 -36.15 -17.64 -15.42
N GLY A 64 -34.87 -17.94 -15.22
CA GLY A 64 -34.17 -19.03 -15.91
C GLY A 64 -33.30 -18.61 -17.09
N PHE A 65 -33.40 -17.38 -17.58
CA PHE A 65 -32.43 -16.89 -18.59
C PHE A 65 -31.09 -16.54 -17.95
N SER A 66 -30.00 -16.97 -18.60
CA SER A 66 -28.66 -16.69 -18.11
C SER A 66 -27.64 -16.85 -19.25
N ASP A 67 -27.01 -15.75 -19.67
CA ASP A 67 -25.90 -15.73 -20.60
C ASP A 67 -24.53 -15.47 -19.90
N GLY A 68 -24.57 -15.06 -18.64
CA GLY A 68 -23.38 -14.72 -17.87
C GLY A 68 -22.74 -13.40 -18.31
N LEU A 69 -23.50 -12.52 -18.97
CA LEU A 69 -23.02 -11.23 -19.50
C LEU A 69 -23.86 -10.08 -18.95
N VAL A 70 -23.19 -9.02 -18.52
CA VAL A 70 -23.79 -7.73 -18.15
C VAL A 70 -23.40 -6.71 -19.20
N GLU A 71 -24.36 -6.11 -19.86
CA GLU A 71 -24.14 -5.09 -20.88
C GLU A 71 -24.63 -3.73 -20.39
N ARG A 72 -23.97 -2.66 -20.81
CA ARG A 72 -24.34 -1.28 -20.52
C ARG A 72 -25.78 -1.00 -20.97
N GLY A 73 -26.55 -0.38 -20.07
CA GLY A 73 -27.93 0.04 -20.38
C GLY A 73 -28.90 -1.11 -20.60
N ARG A 74 -28.52 -2.36 -20.40
CA ARG A 74 -29.38 -3.54 -20.58
C ARG A 74 -30.01 -3.97 -19.25
N LYS A 75 -30.92 -4.95 -19.36
CA LYS A 75 -31.77 -5.40 -18.26
C LYS A 75 -31.00 -5.90 -17.04
N THR A 76 -29.87 -6.59 -17.24
CA THR A 76 -29.09 -7.16 -16.14
C THR A 76 -28.51 -6.06 -15.23
N ILE A 77 -27.88 -5.02 -15.79
CA ILE A 77 -27.32 -3.93 -14.99
C ILE A 77 -28.42 -3.12 -14.27
N ALA A 78 -29.58 -2.90 -14.94
CA ALA A 78 -30.70 -2.23 -14.32
C ALA A 78 -31.24 -3.02 -13.12
N LEU A 79 -31.36 -4.35 -13.23
CA LEU A 79 -31.79 -5.21 -12.14
C LEU A 79 -30.76 -5.27 -11.00
N LEU A 80 -29.48 -5.35 -11.31
CA LEU A 80 -28.40 -5.28 -10.31
C LEU A 80 -28.51 -4.00 -9.48
N ASN A 81 -28.64 -2.85 -10.12
CA ASN A 81 -28.83 -1.57 -9.45
C ASN A 81 -30.11 -1.54 -8.58
N SER A 82 -31.21 -2.06 -9.08
CA SER A 82 -32.47 -2.11 -8.34
C SER A 82 -32.41 -3.01 -7.11
N VAL A 83 -31.77 -4.17 -7.24
CA VAL A 83 -31.63 -5.13 -6.14
C VAL A 83 -30.63 -4.64 -5.11
N ALA A 84 -29.52 -4.01 -5.53
CA ALA A 84 -28.50 -3.47 -4.65
C ALA A 84 -28.99 -2.31 -3.76
N THR A 85 -30.04 -1.60 -4.20
CA THR A 85 -30.67 -0.49 -3.45
C THR A 85 -31.97 -0.90 -2.74
N SER A 86 -32.39 -2.18 -2.84
CA SER A 86 -33.66 -2.64 -2.25
C SER A 86 -33.54 -2.90 -0.74
N PRO A 87 -34.65 -2.83 0.01
CA PRO A 87 -34.65 -3.31 1.40
C PRO A 87 -34.13 -4.74 1.49
N GLY A 88 -33.17 -4.96 2.39
CA GLY A 88 -32.49 -6.26 2.55
C GLY A 88 -31.28 -6.45 1.63
N ALA A 89 -30.87 -5.43 0.87
CA ALA A 89 -29.55 -5.41 0.24
C ALA A 89 -28.45 -5.63 1.30
N ARG A 90 -27.45 -6.41 0.94
CA ARG A 90 -26.30 -6.64 1.83
C ARG A 90 -25.42 -5.40 1.85
N PRO A 91 -24.82 -5.05 3.01
CA PRO A 91 -23.79 -4.03 3.04
C PRO A 91 -22.65 -4.47 2.10
N VAL A 92 -22.27 -3.60 1.20
CA VAL A 92 -21.10 -3.76 0.34
C VAL A 92 -20.07 -2.80 0.88
N PRO A 93 -18.79 -3.22 0.99
CA PRO A 93 -17.73 -2.29 1.31
C PRO A 93 -17.81 -1.06 0.40
N ASP A 94 -17.69 0.12 1.00
CA ASP A 94 -17.72 1.40 0.27
C ASP A 94 -16.65 1.37 -0.85
N PRO A 95 -16.87 2.01 -2.02
CA PRO A 95 -15.79 2.30 -2.96
C PRO A 95 -14.57 2.95 -2.30
N ASP A 96 -14.81 3.76 -1.27
CA ASP A 96 -13.74 4.34 -0.46
C ASP A 96 -12.99 3.30 0.41
N ASP A 97 -13.52 2.07 0.55
CA ASP A 97 -12.88 0.95 1.24
C ASP A 97 -11.97 0.11 0.33
N ASP A 98 -11.77 0.52 -0.93
CA ASP A 98 -10.81 -0.13 -1.81
C ASP A 98 -9.37 0.17 -1.35
N PRO A 99 -8.55 -0.86 -1.05
CA PRO A 99 -7.21 -0.64 -0.49
C PRO A 99 -6.31 0.26 -1.34
N ALA A 100 -6.35 0.15 -2.66
CA ALA A 100 -5.58 1.01 -3.54
C ALA A 100 -6.12 2.45 -3.57
N THR A 101 -7.43 2.63 -3.50
CA THR A 101 -8.06 3.95 -3.35
C THR A 101 -7.68 4.58 -2.02
N GLN A 102 -7.71 3.83 -0.93
CA GLN A 102 -7.28 4.30 0.37
C GLN A 102 -5.77 4.66 0.36
N ALA A 103 -4.93 3.86 -0.30
CA ALA A 103 -3.51 4.19 -0.44
C ALA A 103 -3.29 5.51 -1.21
N ARG A 104 -4.11 5.78 -2.24
CA ARG A 104 -4.07 7.08 -2.95
C ARG A 104 -4.51 8.24 -2.05
N GLN A 105 -5.48 8.04 -1.16
CA GLN A 105 -5.90 9.06 -0.19
C GLN A 105 -4.81 9.35 0.86
N ASP A 106 -4.01 8.35 1.22
CA ASP A 106 -2.89 8.51 2.16
C ASP A 106 -1.58 8.99 1.47
N ALA A 107 -1.52 8.98 0.14
CA ALA A 107 -0.36 9.39 -0.64
C ALA A 107 0.13 10.84 -0.40
N PRO A 108 -0.72 11.86 -0.16
CA PRO A 108 -0.26 13.19 0.20
C PRO A 108 0.58 13.22 1.48
N GLN A 109 0.20 12.46 2.52
CA GLN A 109 0.98 12.38 3.75
C GLN A 109 2.31 11.63 3.53
N ALA A 110 2.27 10.52 2.80
CA ALA A 110 3.47 9.77 2.40
C ALA A 110 4.44 10.66 1.61
N SER A 111 3.93 11.43 0.66
CA SER A 111 4.70 12.41 -0.13
C SER A 111 5.31 13.49 0.75
N THR A 112 4.57 14.01 1.74
CA THR A 112 5.07 15.01 2.67
C THR A 112 6.27 14.49 3.45
N TRP A 113 6.20 13.30 4.00
CA TRP A 113 7.34 12.66 4.69
C TRP A 113 8.50 12.35 3.73
N GLY A 114 8.20 11.83 2.56
CA GLY A 114 9.23 11.56 1.54
C GLY A 114 9.96 12.83 1.09
N MET A 115 9.24 13.93 0.89
CA MET A 115 9.84 15.23 0.55
C MET A 115 10.68 15.81 1.68
N ALA A 116 10.24 15.69 2.95
CA ALA A 116 11.02 16.11 4.10
C ALA A 116 12.33 15.31 4.20
N GLY A 117 12.24 13.97 4.05
CA GLY A 117 13.42 13.10 4.01
C GLY A 117 14.38 13.46 2.88
N LEU A 118 13.86 13.65 1.67
CA LEU A 118 14.67 14.04 0.51
C LEU A 118 15.35 15.41 0.70
N ALA A 119 14.63 16.38 1.25
CA ALA A 119 15.19 17.73 1.53
C ALA A 119 16.30 17.65 2.58
N ALA A 120 16.12 16.89 3.65
CA ALA A 120 17.12 16.69 4.70
C ALA A 120 18.39 16.03 4.12
N ILE A 121 18.24 14.98 3.31
CA ILE A 121 19.37 14.29 2.68
C ILE A 121 20.10 15.22 1.69
N ASN A 122 19.39 16.02 0.90
CA ASN A 122 20.02 16.98 0.01
C ASN A 122 20.79 18.06 0.76
N GLY A 123 20.23 18.59 1.86
CA GLY A 123 20.93 19.53 2.74
C GLY A 123 22.19 18.91 3.35
N LEU A 124 22.09 17.68 3.85
CA LEU A 124 23.23 16.97 4.42
C LEU A 124 24.32 16.67 3.41
N ILE A 125 23.96 16.31 2.16
CA ILE A 125 24.95 16.14 1.08
C ILE A 125 25.69 17.46 0.83
N GLY A 126 24.95 18.58 0.73
CA GLY A 126 25.58 19.89 0.56
C GLY A 126 26.51 20.28 1.72
N HIS A 127 26.09 20.02 2.96
CA HIS A 127 26.93 20.22 4.14
C HIS A 127 28.20 19.35 4.09
N PHE A 128 28.03 18.05 3.79
CA PHE A 128 29.17 17.12 3.67
C PHE A 128 30.16 17.54 2.56
N GLU A 129 29.67 18.05 1.43
CA GLU A 129 30.53 18.52 0.34
C GLU A 129 31.35 19.77 0.72
N LEU A 130 30.82 20.58 1.63
CA LEU A 130 31.49 21.80 2.11
C LEU A 130 32.46 21.53 3.25
N THR A 131 32.13 20.63 4.17
CA THR A 131 32.82 20.44 5.45
C THR A 131 33.63 19.16 5.51
N GLY A 132 33.28 18.16 4.69
CA GLY A 132 33.87 16.82 4.71
C GLY A 132 33.32 15.89 5.80
N HIS A 133 32.32 16.34 6.59
CA HIS A 133 31.67 15.55 7.63
C HIS A 133 30.18 15.80 7.68
N ILE A 134 29.42 14.99 8.43
CA ILE A 134 27.96 15.07 8.55
C ILE A 134 27.51 15.63 9.92
N THR A 135 28.44 15.94 10.80
CA THR A 135 28.15 16.52 12.11
C THR A 135 27.97 18.03 12.02
N ASP A 136 27.28 18.60 13.01
CA ASP A 136 27.02 20.05 13.10
C ASP A 136 26.12 20.58 11.96
N PHE A 137 25.30 19.68 11.38
CA PHE A 137 24.33 20.04 10.35
C PHE A 137 22.96 20.37 11.00
N ASP A 138 22.31 19.37 11.59
CA ASP A 138 21.02 19.48 12.27
C ASP A 138 20.83 18.27 13.19
N ASP A 139 20.62 18.50 14.47
CA ASP A 139 20.53 17.44 15.49
C ASP A 139 19.42 16.42 15.21
N VAL A 140 18.30 16.86 14.66
CA VAL A 140 17.16 15.99 14.32
C VAL A 140 17.54 15.08 13.15
N VAL A 141 18.12 15.68 12.11
CA VAL A 141 18.54 14.92 10.91
C VAL A 141 19.66 13.94 11.26
N GLU A 142 20.64 14.34 12.04
CA GLU A 142 21.76 13.48 12.46
C GLU A 142 21.25 12.31 13.30
N THR A 143 20.33 12.58 14.23
CA THR A 143 19.75 11.53 15.07
C THR A 143 18.87 10.59 14.26
N ALA A 144 18.05 11.12 13.36
CA ALA A 144 17.21 10.31 12.48
C ALA A 144 18.07 9.46 11.52
N LEU A 145 19.14 10.02 10.98
CA LEU A 145 20.07 9.33 10.10
C LEU A 145 20.76 8.14 10.82
N SER A 146 21.23 8.39 12.02
CA SER A 146 21.83 7.35 12.89
C SER A 146 20.81 6.29 13.27
N GLY A 147 19.56 6.71 13.63
CA GLY A 147 18.52 5.79 14.08
C GLY A 147 17.93 4.90 12.97
N HIS A 148 17.82 5.42 11.74
CA HIS A 148 17.09 4.73 10.66
C HIS A 148 17.98 4.21 9.54
N PHE A 149 19.10 4.86 9.27
CA PHE A 149 20.07 4.40 8.27
C PHE A 149 21.38 3.92 8.84
N HIS A 150 21.56 3.99 10.17
CA HIS A 150 22.80 3.61 10.86
C HIS A 150 24.05 4.31 10.33
N ILE A 151 23.87 5.53 9.86
CA ILE A 151 24.91 6.43 9.37
C ILE A 151 25.16 7.47 10.46
N ASP A 152 26.38 7.52 10.98
CA ASP A 152 26.79 8.44 12.04
C ASP A 152 28.17 9.05 11.75
N ARG A 153 28.67 9.83 12.72
CA ARG A 153 30.00 10.46 12.64
C ARG A 153 31.17 9.48 12.46
N ASN A 154 30.99 8.19 12.77
CA ASN A 154 32.01 7.17 12.62
C ASN A 154 31.98 6.50 11.26
N THR A 155 30.95 6.80 10.45
CA THR A 155 30.83 6.25 9.09
C THR A 155 31.95 6.82 8.22
N PRO A 156 32.78 5.96 7.58
CA PRO A 156 33.89 6.43 6.76
C PRO A 156 33.45 7.39 5.66
N ALA A 157 34.13 8.52 5.51
CA ALA A 157 33.82 9.55 4.52
C ALA A 157 33.72 9.00 3.07
N GLY A 158 34.53 8.00 2.74
CA GLY A 158 34.48 7.32 1.44
C GLY A 158 33.15 6.62 1.17
N ASN A 159 32.46 6.14 2.23
CA ASN A 159 31.16 5.47 2.11
C ASN A 159 29.99 6.46 2.15
N LEU A 160 30.13 7.58 2.87
CA LEU A 160 29.05 8.56 3.08
C LEU A 160 28.43 9.03 1.78
N ARG A 161 29.24 9.43 0.80
CA ARG A 161 28.74 9.94 -0.50
C ARG A 161 27.89 8.89 -1.21
N SER A 162 28.30 7.63 -1.19
CA SER A 162 27.57 6.52 -1.81
C SER A 162 26.27 6.27 -1.08
N LEU A 163 26.29 6.14 0.24
CA LEU A 163 25.10 5.86 1.07
C LEU A 163 24.06 6.97 0.94
N LEU A 164 24.45 8.23 1.12
CA LEU A 164 23.56 9.37 0.97
C LEU A 164 23.01 9.48 -0.47
N GLY A 165 23.83 9.12 -1.46
CA GLY A 165 23.42 9.06 -2.87
C GLY A 165 22.32 8.03 -3.11
N ILE A 166 22.43 6.83 -2.54
CA ILE A 166 21.41 5.77 -2.60
C ILE A 166 20.11 6.26 -1.96
N ILE A 167 20.18 6.79 -0.73
CA ILE A 167 18.99 7.28 -0.02
C ILE A 167 18.29 8.35 -0.84
N ARG A 168 19.03 9.33 -1.37
CA ARG A 168 18.48 10.40 -2.23
C ARG A 168 17.79 9.84 -3.46
N GLN A 169 18.44 8.91 -4.16
CA GLN A 169 17.90 8.30 -5.37
C GLN A 169 16.60 7.54 -5.08
N ASN A 170 16.57 6.76 -4.02
CA ASN A 170 15.41 5.97 -3.64
C ASN A 170 14.23 6.86 -3.23
N TYR A 171 14.46 7.92 -2.44
CA TYR A 171 13.40 8.89 -2.14
C TYR A 171 12.83 9.54 -3.39
N HIS A 172 13.72 10.02 -4.28
CA HIS A 172 13.28 10.67 -5.51
C HIS A 172 12.45 9.72 -6.37
N ALA A 173 12.91 8.49 -6.59
CA ALA A 173 12.22 7.51 -7.40
C ALA A 173 10.89 7.08 -6.77
N ALA A 174 10.85 6.86 -5.45
CA ALA A 174 9.63 6.52 -4.72
C ALA A 174 8.58 7.64 -4.78
N LEU A 175 9.00 8.91 -4.65
CA LEU A 175 8.10 10.06 -4.79
C LEU A 175 7.53 10.19 -6.21
N MET A 176 8.32 9.89 -7.23
CA MET A 176 7.84 9.85 -8.62
C MET A 176 6.80 8.74 -8.80
N GLU A 177 7.02 7.57 -8.18
CA GLU A 177 6.07 6.46 -8.22
C GLU A 177 4.75 6.81 -7.50
N ILE A 178 4.83 7.39 -6.29
CA ILE A 178 3.64 7.83 -5.54
C ILE A 178 2.83 8.84 -6.34
N SER A 179 3.48 9.82 -6.97
CA SER A 179 2.81 10.86 -7.77
C SER A 179 2.26 10.33 -9.09
N GLY A 180 2.90 9.32 -9.67
CA GLY A 180 2.46 8.68 -10.91
C GLY A 180 1.23 7.80 -10.74
N GLY A 181 1.09 7.15 -9.60
CA GLY A 181 -0.08 6.31 -9.24
C GLY A 181 -0.37 5.14 -10.18
N LEU A 182 0.57 4.81 -11.07
CA LEU A 182 0.35 3.89 -12.19
C LEU A 182 0.39 2.41 -11.79
N HIS A 183 1.03 2.09 -10.68
CA HIS A 183 1.30 0.71 -10.30
C HIS A 183 0.47 0.24 -9.10
N TYR A 184 -0.43 1.08 -8.58
CA TYR A 184 -1.29 0.73 -7.45
C TYR A 184 -2.42 -0.18 -7.89
N ARG A 185 -2.51 -1.34 -7.28
CA ARG A 185 -3.54 -2.32 -7.53
C ARG A 185 -4.08 -2.88 -6.22
N SER A 186 -5.40 -2.93 -6.09
CA SER A 186 -6.05 -3.72 -5.05
C SER A 186 -5.98 -5.20 -5.40
N VAL A 187 -5.73 -6.02 -4.39
CA VAL A 187 -5.74 -7.47 -4.51
C VAL A 187 -6.71 -8.07 -3.52
N SER A 188 -7.33 -9.17 -3.88
CA SER A 188 -8.16 -9.93 -2.96
C SER A 188 -7.32 -10.66 -1.92
N ARG A 189 -7.94 -11.02 -0.79
CA ARG A 189 -7.28 -11.86 0.23
C ARG A 189 -6.81 -13.19 -0.35
N HIS A 190 -7.56 -13.77 -1.28
CA HIS A 190 -7.19 -15.02 -1.94
C HIS A 190 -5.99 -14.86 -2.88
N GLU A 191 -5.94 -13.76 -3.64
CA GLU A 191 -4.79 -13.46 -4.50
C GLU A 191 -3.53 -13.20 -3.66
N MET A 192 -3.65 -12.39 -2.61
CA MET A 192 -2.57 -12.17 -1.65
C MET A 192 -2.06 -13.48 -1.07
N SER A 193 -2.95 -14.32 -0.53
CA SER A 193 -2.57 -15.61 0.07
C SER A 193 -1.86 -16.51 -0.94
N ASN A 194 -2.27 -16.51 -2.20
CA ASN A 194 -1.60 -17.27 -3.26
C ASN A 194 -0.19 -16.73 -3.56
N ASP A 195 -0.04 -15.41 -3.62
CA ASP A 195 1.26 -14.77 -3.87
C ASP A 195 2.24 -15.06 -2.73
N PHE A 196 1.80 -14.93 -1.48
CA PHE A 196 2.63 -15.22 -0.31
C PHE A 196 2.91 -16.70 -0.11
N ALA A 197 1.97 -17.60 -0.44
CA ALA A 197 2.22 -19.04 -0.45
C ALA A 197 3.31 -19.43 -1.46
N ARG A 198 3.34 -18.78 -2.63
CA ARG A 198 4.41 -18.97 -3.63
C ARG A 198 5.75 -18.42 -3.13
N ALA A 199 5.74 -17.26 -2.48
CA ALA A 199 6.92 -16.62 -1.92
C ALA A 199 7.40 -17.24 -0.59
N LYS A 200 6.57 -18.09 0.05
CA LYS A 200 6.80 -18.68 1.38
C LYS A 200 7.03 -17.62 2.46
N THR A 201 6.28 -16.53 2.40
CA THR A 201 6.36 -15.39 3.33
C THR A 201 5.01 -15.15 4.01
N HIS A 202 4.95 -14.17 4.88
CA HIS A 202 3.74 -13.78 5.61
C HIS A 202 2.92 -12.75 4.81
N GLU A 203 1.60 -12.83 4.93
CA GLU A 203 0.67 -11.86 4.34
C GLU A 203 0.95 -10.45 4.84
N ALA A 204 0.82 -9.46 3.95
CA ALA A 204 1.12 -8.06 4.24
C ALA A 204 0.01 -7.12 3.74
N PRO A 205 -0.16 -5.93 4.36
CA PRO A 205 -1.12 -4.90 3.93
C PRO A 205 -0.83 -4.36 2.53
N GLY A 206 0.44 -4.11 2.24
CA GLY A 206 0.97 -3.77 0.93
C GLY A 206 2.11 -4.71 0.59
N TYR A 207 2.37 -4.93 -0.67
CA TYR A 207 3.52 -5.71 -1.12
C TYR A 207 3.84 -5.46 -2.60
N THR A 208 5.11 -5.60 -2.93
CA THR A 208 5.60 -5.48 -4.30
C THR A 208 6.09 -6.84 -4.78
N PRO A 209 5.34 -7.57 -5.62
CA PRO A 209 5.76 -8.85 -6.16
C PRO A 209 7.05 -8.71 -6.98
N PHE A 210 7.99 -9.63 -6.79
CA PHE A 210 9.26 -9.64 -7.53
C PHE A 210 9.10 -10.06 -9.00
N ASN A 211 7.98 -10.69 -9.36
CA ASN A 211 7.73 -11.17 -10.73
C ASN A 211 7.10 -10.07 -11.59
N PRO A 212 7.54 -9.93 -12.86
CA PRO A 212 6.92 -9.00 -13.80
C PRO A 212 5.44 -9.31 -14.09
N PRO A 213 4.60 -8.32 -14.35
CA PRO A 213 4.93 -6.89 -14.28
C PRO A 213 5.06 -6.44 -12.83
N LYS A 214 6.09 -5.63 -12.53
CA LYS A 214 6.20 -4.98 -11.22
C LYS A 214 4.96 -4.13 -10.96
N ARG A 215 4.40 -4.24 -9.78
CA ARG A 215 3.22 -3.48 -9.33
C ARG A 215 3.22 -3.40 -7.81
N ILE A 216 2.58 -2.39 -7.28
CA ILE A 216 2.34 -2.26 -5.84
C ILE A 216 0.93 -2.78 -5.57
N CYS A 217 0.85 -3.87 -4.80
CA CYS A 217 -0.39 -4.53 -4.44
C CYS A 217 -0.85 -4.09 -3.05
N TRP A 218 -2.10 -3.66 -2.94
CA TRP A 218 -2.74 -3.28 -1.68
C TRP A 218 -3.78 -4.33 -1.31
N SER A 219 -3.59 -4.98 -0.18
CA SER A 219 -4.46 -6.05 0.31
C SER A 219 -5.53 -5.52 1.26
N PRO A 220 -6.58 -6.31 1.57
CA PRO A 220 -7.57 -5.92 2.57
C PRO A 220 -6.99 -5.64 3.96
N LEU A 221 -5.81 -6.15 4.29
CA LEU A 221 -5.12 -5.85 5.55
C LEU A 221 -4.69 -4.38 5.66
N PHE A 222 -4.63 -3.65 4.54
CA PHE A 222 -4.30 -2.22 4.56
C PHE A 222 -5.29 -1.39 5.39
N HIS A 223 -6.57 -1.79 5.42
CA HIS A 223 -7.58 -1.13 6.25
C HIS A 223 -7.39 -1.38 7.76
N GLU A 224 -6.67 -2.44 8.13
CA GLU A 224 -6.36 -2.74 9.52
C GLU A 224 -5.27 -1.81 10.08
N LEU A 225 -4.55 -1.12 9.21
CA LEU A 225 -3.57 -0.12 9.60
C LEU A 225 -4.26 1.15 10.10
N ARG A 226 -3.60 1.81 11.05
CA ARG A 226 -4.09 3.10 11.55
C ARG A 226 -3.94 4.19 10.50
N GLY A 227 -4.87 5.15 10.55
CA GLY A 227 -4.85 6.32 9.68
C GLY A 227 -3.60 7.17 9.88
N SER A 228 -3.19 7.84 8.80
CA SER A 228 -2.05 8.74 8.79
C SER A 228 -2.46 10.09 9.35
N LYS A 229 -1.99 10.42 10.54
CA LYS A 229 -2.17 11.74 11.15
C LYS A 229 -0.83 12.27 11.63
N PRO A 230 -0.55 13.58 11.48
CA PRO A 230 0.61 14.21 12.10
C PRO A 230 0.66 13.92 13.61
N GLY A 231 1.85 13.68 14.15
CA GLY A 231 2.03 13.35 15.56
C GLY A 231 1.54 11.96 15.97
N TYR A 232 1.17 11.12 15.02
CA TYR A 232 0.77 9.76 15.31
C TYR A 232 1.97 8.91 15.75
N ASP A 233 1.86 8.27 16.92
CA ASP A 233 2.87 7.31 17.41
C ASP A 233 2.70 5.97 16.68
N TRP A 234 3.42 5.81 15.59
CA TRP A 234 3.43 4.62 14.78
C TRP A 234 4.64 3.71 15.09
N ALA A 235 5.49 4.14 15.99
CA ALA A 235 6.61 3.37 16.54
C ALA A 235 6.17 2.50 17.72
N GLY A 236 5.05 1.87 17.66
CA GLY A 236 4.60 0.99 18.73
C GLY A 236 4.87 -0.49 18.42
N PRO A 237 4.82 -1.38 19.42
CA PRO A 237 5.01 -2.80 19.21
C PRO A 237 3.91 -3.37 18.33
N GLY A 238 4.33 -4.14 17.32
CA GLY A 238 3.47 -4.92 16.46
C GLY A 238 3.01 -4.20 15.19
N PHE A 239 2.81 -5.00 14.18
CA PHE A 239 2.46 -4.60 12.83
C PHE A 239 1.19 -3.73 12.73
N GLY A 240 0.19 -3.97 13.57
CA GLY A 240 -1.06 -3.20 13.60
C GLY A 240 -0.90 -1.73 14.03
N LYS A 241 0.32 -1.28 14.30
CA LYS A 241 0.62 0.11 14.65
C LYS A 241 1.34 0.87 13.55
N LEU A 242 1.75 0.23 12.46
CA LEU A 242 2.22 0.90 11.25
C LEU A 242 1.06 1.69 10.65
N CYS A 243 1.29 2.96 10.33
CA CYS A 243 0.26 3.77 9.70
C CYS A 243 0.25 3.57 8.16
N ARG A 244 -0.90 3.86 7.54
CA ARG A 244 -1.07 3.68 6.11
C ARG A 244 -0.12 4.53 5.25
N ALA A 245 0.15 5.79 5.63
CA ALA A 245 1.09 6.63 4.89
C ALA A 245 2.52 6.08 4.93
N ALA A 246 2.93 5.46 6.04
CA ALA A 246 4.23 4.81 6.11
C ALA A 246 4.32 3.66 5.09
N MET A 247 3.28 2.82 4.98
CA MET A 247 3.22 1.77 3.95
C MET A 247 3.21 2.33 2.53
N VAL A 248 2.51 3.45 2.30
CA VAL A 248 2.48 4.09 0.97
C VAL A 248 3.85 4.64 0.57
N LEU A 249 4.73 4.98 1.50
CA LEU A 249 6.12 5.35 1.20
C LEU A 249 7.06 4.13 1.16
N HIS A 250 6.76 3.07 1.92
CA HIS A 250 7.54 1.84 2.02
C HIS A 250 7.50 1.01 0.73
N GLU A 251 6.32 0.69 0.21
CA GLU A 251 6.18 -0.19 -0.95
C GLU A 251 6.84 0.35 -2.23
N PRO A 252 6.78 1.65 -2.53
CA PRO A 252 7.56 2.22 -3.64
C PRO A 252 9.06 2.00 -3.53
N ILE A 253 9.64 1.92 -2.32
CA ILE A 253 11.07 1.61 -2.18
C ILE A 253 11.38 0.21 -2.70
N HIS A 254 10.58 -0.81 -2.35
CA HIS A 254 10.71 -2.15 -2.94
C HIS A 254 10.56 -2.15 -4.47
N PHE A 255 9.70 -1.26 -4.97
CA PHE A 255 9.46 -1.15 -6.39
C PHE A 255 10.65 -0.54 -7.15
N VAL A 256 11.28 0.49 -6.59
CA VAL A 256 12.36 1.25 -7.27
C VAL A 256 13.76 0.75 -6.96
N ASP A 257 13.99 0.16 -5.78
CA ASP A 257 15.28 -0.36 -5.36
C ASP A 257 15.36 -1.89 -5.52
N PRO A 258 16.12 -2.40 -6.48
CA PRO A 258 16.25 -3.85 -6.68
C PRO A 258 16.96 -4.58 -5.54
N GLN A 259 17.65 -3.87 -4.65
CA GLN A 259 18.31 -4.43 -3.47
C GLN A 259 17.41 -4.43 -2.23
N ALA A 260 16.30 -3.68 -2.24
CA ALA A 260 15.28 -3.70 -1.20
C ALA A 260 14.41 -4.96 -1.33
N ASN A 261 14.99 -6.13 -1.14
CA ASN A 261 14.35 -7.43 -1.25
C ASN A 261 14.13 -8.13 0.10
N PHE A 262 14.21 -7.37 1.17
CA PHE A 262 14.00 -7.82 2.56
C PHE A 262 13.32 -6.70 3.34
N ASP A 263 12.65 -7.09 4.42
CA ASP A 263 12.05 -6.17 5.37
C ASP A 263 12.64 -6.39 6.75
N THR A 264 13.05 -5.29 7.35
CA THR A 264 13.41 -5.21 8.75
C THR A 264 12.70 -4.00 9.34
N TYR A 265 11.67 -4.28 10.12
CA TYR A 265 10.78 -3.25 10.65
C TYR A 265 11.36 -2.62 11.92
N GLU A 266 11.10 -1.31 12.11
CA GLU A 266 11.61 -0.52 13.23
C GLU A 266 11.19 -1.02 14.62
N TRP A 267 10.14 -1.82 14.71
CA TRP A 267 9.72 -2.46 15.97
C TRP A 267 10.38 -3.83 16.21
N GLY A 268 11.14 -4.34 15.24
CA GLY A 268 11.86 -5.61 15.35
C GLY A 268 13.29 -5.42 15.89
N PRO A 269 13.80 -6.38 16.66
CA PRO A 269 15.14 -6.29 17.21
C PRO A 269 16.24 -6.27 16.13
N GLU A 270 15.97 -6.80 14.97
CA GLU A 270 16.89 -6.86 13.83
C GLU A 270 17.13 -5.47 13.22
N TYR A 271 16.22 -4.52 13.41
CA TYR A 271 16.35 -3.16 12.87
C TYR A 271 17.57 -2.44 13.43
N THR A 272 17.77 -2.52 14.74
CA THR A 272 18.91 -1.91 15.40
C THR A 272 20.25 -2.62 15.09
N GLY A 273 20.18 -3.83 14.57
CA GLY A 273 21.34 -4.63 14.15
C GLY A 273 21.73 -4.44 12.69
N LEU A 274 21.00 -3.64 11.92
CA LEU A 274 21.36 -3.33 10.54
C LEU A 274 22.67 -2.52 10.53
N ASN A 275 23.54 -2.80 9.55
CA ASN A 275 24.60 -1.87 9.21
C ASN A 275 24.08 -0.85 8.16
N ALA A 276 24.87 0.22 7.94
CA ALA A 276 24.46 1.29 7.02
C ALA A 276 24.21 0.78 5.58
N ASP A 277 25.05 -0.15 5.09
CA ASP A 277 24.91 -0.70 3.74
C ASP A 277 23.56 -1.44 3.56
N ARG A 278 23.09 -2.12 4.58
CA ARG A 278 21.78 -2.78 4.55
C ARG A 278 20.64 -1.81 4.82
N ALA A 279 20.83 -0.88 5.74
CA ALA A 279 19.79 0.06 6.13
C ALA A 279 19.35 0.97 4.98
N VAL A 280 20.25 1.35 4.07
CA VAL A 280 19.90 2.16 2.88
C VAL A 280 19.07 1.40 1.84
N HIS A 281 19.00 0.07 1.94
CA HIS A 281 18.16 -0.80 1.12
C HIS A 281 16.99 -1.38 1.91
N ASN A 282 16.79 -0.97 3.16
CA ASN A 282 15.66 -1.39 3.96
C ASN A 282 14.47 -0.43 3.74
N ALA A 283 13.40 -0.93 3.16
CA ALA A 283 12.24 -0.10 2.80
C ALA A 283 11.63 0.63 4.00
N SER A 284 11.62 0.01 5.19
CA SER A 284 11.10 0.61 6.42
C SER A 284 11.91 1.81 6.92
N SER A 285 13.20 1.92 6.55
CA SER A 285 14.05 3.03 6.97
C SER A 285 13.57 4.38 6.40
N TYR A 286 12.96 4.37 5.22
CA TYR A 286 12.55 5.58 4.51
C TYR A 286 11.34 6.29 5.15
N PRO A 287 10.19 5.63 5.35
CA PRO A 287 9.08 6.28 6.04
C PRO A 287 9.46 6.69 7.47
N SER A 288 10.26 5.88 8.16
CA SER A 288 10.71 6.16 9.52
C SER A 288 11.58 7.41 9.58
N PHE A 289 12.57 7.54 8.72
CA PHE A 289 13.41 8.73 8.62
C PHE A 289 12.60 9.97 8.18
N GLY A 290 11.78 9.84 7.13
CA GLY A 290 11.01 10.97 6.60
C GLY A 290 10.01 11.53 7.61
N ALA A 291 9.28 10.66 8.31
CA ALA A 291 8.35 11.06 9.37
C ALA A 291 9.10 11.67 10.57
N HIS A 292 10.24 11.09 10.98
CA HIS A 292 11.06 11.59 12.06
C HIS A 292 11.53 13.02 11.80
N VAL A 293 12.07 13.28 10.61
CA VAL A 293 12.53 14.61 10.21
C VAL A 293 11.36 15.61 10.11
N TYR A 294 10.23 15.18 9.55
CA TYR A 294 9.05 16.03 9.39
C TYR A 294 8.41 16.39 10.73
N GLU A 295 8.24 15.41 11.61
CA GLU A 295 7.51 15.57 12.87
C GLU A 295 8.43 15.72 14.09
N HIS A 296 9.67 16.09 13.89
CA HIS A 296 10.79 16.10 14.83
C HIS A 296 10.46 16.42 16.29
N SER A 297 9.52 17.31 16.52
CA SER A 297 9.08 17.69 17.87
C SER A 297 7.96 16.79 18.43
N ALA A 298 7.22 16.10 17.58
CA ALA A 298 6.10 15.25 17.94
C ALA A 298 6.49 13.78 18.11
N LEU A 299 7.56 13.35 17.43
CA LEU A 299 8.05 11.98 17.50
C LEU A 299 9.32 11.93 18.36
N PRO A 300 9.24 11.44 19.60
CA PRO A 300 10.42 11.31 20.45
C PRO A 300 11.45 10.38 19.83
N LEU A 301 12.69 10.78 19.99
CA LEU A 301 13.85 10.05 19.57
C LEU A 301 14.18 8.88 20.52
N GLY A 302 15.08 8.02 20.09
CA GLY A 302 15.58 6.93 20.91
C GLY A 302 14.63 5.75 21.00
N PRO A 303 14.26 5.24 22.17
CA PRO A 303 13.58 3.95 22.33
C PRO A 303 12.27 3.78 21.57
N ARG A 304 11.70 4.86 21.02
CA ARG A 304 10.52 4.78 20.16
C ARG A 304 10.83 4.36 18.75
N TYR A 305 12.07 4.57 18.32
CA TYR A 305 12.59 4.17 17.03
C TYR A 305 13.70 3.16 17.22
N GLY A 306 13.69 2.13 16.46
CA GLY A 306 14.77 1.16 16.39
C GLY A 306 14.84 0.13 17.51
N ALA A 307 14.53 0.45 18.69
CA ALA A 307 14.50 -0.56 19.74
C ALA A 307 13.07 -0.90 20.05
N GLY A 308 12.40 -1.70 19.28
CA GLY A 308 10.99 -2.05 19.53
C GLY A 308 10.64 -1.85 20.98
N ARG A 309 9.88 -0.80 21.29
CA ARG A 309 9.60 -0.44 22.66
C ARG A 309 9.09 -1.68 23.38
N ARG A 310 9.80 -2.10 24.40
CA ARG A 310 9.15 -2.89 25.43
C ARG A 310 8.20 -1.93 26.12
N ASP A 311 6.94 -2.23 26.08
CA ASP A 311 5.94 -1.51 26.86
C ASP A 311 6.41 -1.53 28.32
N GLU A 312 6.64 -0.35 28.91
CA GLU A 312 6.63 -0.18 30.34
C GLU A 312 5.18 -0.01 30.81
#